data_8fe7848c4b695ecec5d4df716819c457
#
_entry.id   8fe7848c4b695ecec5d4df716819c457
#
_cell.length_a   1.000
_cell.length_b   1.000
_cell.length_c   1.000
_cell.angle_alpha   90.00
_cell.angle_beta   90.00
_cell.angle_gamma   90.00
#
_symmetry.space_group_name_H-M   'P 1'
#
loop_
_entity.id
_entity.type
_entity.pdbx_description
1 polymer ?
#
loop_
_entity_poly.entity_id
_entity_poly.type
_entity_poly.pdbx_seq_one_letter_code
_entity_poly.pdbx_strand_id
1 'polypeptide(L)'
;MAPPNRLHQKIQQTLAWSIETYIRKNNGSCEVYPAPFAVFLNKDDKTYVEPDISIICDKSKLDDRGCSGAPDWVIEIASLSTKRTDYGVKLFKYRSAGVREYWIVNPLTKTVNVYDLKKEELSDQYSFDDDIQVCIYDNLMINIAELLK
;
A
#
# COMPACT_ATOMS: atom_id res chain seq x y z
N MET A 1 -6.20 -17.66 -10.78
CA MET A 1 -5.03 -16.88 -10.38
C MET A 1 -4.18 -17.68 -9.41
N ALA A 2 -2.87 -17.77 -9.64
CA ALA A 2 -1.99 -18.48 -8.72
C ALA A 2 -1.89 -17.70 -7.39
N PRO A 3 -1.83 -18.40 -6.24
CA PRO A 3 -1.62 -17.71 -4.98
C PRO A 3 -0.25 -17.02 -4.96
N PRO A 4 -0.09 -15.96 -4.16
CA PRO A 4 1.21 -15.30 -4.00
C PRO A 4 2.22 -16.28 -3.39
N ASN A 5 3.50 -16.11 -3.70
CA ASN A 5 4.52 -16.94 -3.09
C ASN A 5 4.73 -16.57 -1.61
N ARG A 6 5.52 -17.40 -0.92
CA ARG A 6 5.74 -17.22 0.52
C ARG A 6 6.39 -15.89 0.85
N LEU A 7 7.34 -15.43 0.04
CA LEU A 7 8.01 -14.14 0.29
C LEU A 7 7.05 -12.97 0.14
N HIS A 8 6.19 -13.00 -0.88
CA HIS A 8 5.14 -11.99 -1.05
C HIS A 8 4.26 -11.92 0.20
N GLN A 9 3.80 -13.09 0.67
CA GLN A 9 2.95 -13.15 1.84
C GLN A 9 3.68 -12.69 3.11
N LYS A 10 4.95 -13.03 3.26
CA LYS A 10 5.77 -12.60 4.39
C LYS A 10 5.92 -11.09 4.43
N ILE A 11 6.20 -10.47 3.29
CA ILE A 11 6.31 -9.00 3.18
C ILE A 11 4.97 -8.36 3.54
N GLN A 12 3.88 -8.86 2.97
CA GLN A 12 2.53 -8.35 3.25
C GLN A 12 2.22 -8.38 4.74
N GLN A 13 2.46 -9.51 5.39
CA GLN A 13 2.17 -9.70 6.80
C GLN A 13 3.01 -8.77 7.68
N THR A 14 4.32 -8.73 7.45
CA THR A 14 5.22 -7.93 8.30
C THR A 14 5.04 -6.44 8.10
N LEU A 15 4.77 -5.98 6.87
CA LEU A 15 4.44 -4.58 6.62
C LEU A 15 3.14 -4.18 7.30
N ALA A 16 2.08 -4.96 7.11
CA ALA A 16 0.78 -4.66 7.73
C ALA A 16 0.91 -4.62 9.26
N TRP A 17 1.62 -5.56 9.84
CA TRP A 17 1.86 -5.61 11.28
C TRP A 17 2.64 -4.39 11.77
N SER A 18 3.69 -4.01 11.06
CA SER A 18 4.53 -2.86 11.42
C SER A 18 3.73 -1.56 11.42
N ILE A 19 2.92 -1.35 10.38
CA ILE A 19 2.08 -0.16 10.25
C ILE A 19 1.00 -0.14 11.33
N GLU A 20 0.33 -1.27 11.55
CA GLU A 20 -0.69 -1.40 12.60
C GLU A 20 -0.11 -1.11 13.98
N THR A 21 1.07 -1.64 14.26
CA THR A 21 1.78 -1.41 15.54
C THR A 21 2.06 0.08 15.75
N TYR A 22 2.54 0.76 14.70
CA TYR A 22 2.80 2.20 14.78
C TYR A 22 1.51 2.97 15.07
N ILE A 23 0.44 2.67 14.37
CA ILE A 23 -0.85 3.36 14.56
C ILE A 23 -1.34 3.18 15.99
N ARG A 24 -1.29 1.97 16.52
CA ARG A 24 -1.73 1.68 17.89
C ARG A 24 -0.89 2.38 18.94
N LYS A 25 0.43 2.38 18.77
CA LYS A 25 1.35 3.05 19.71
C LYS A 25 1.13 4.55 19.77
N ASN A 26 0.70 5.15 18.68
CA ASN A 26 0.51 6.59 18.57
C ASN A 26 -0.97 6.99 18.71
N ASN A 27 -1.83 6.07 19.15
CA ASN A 27 -3.26 6.30 19.30
C ASN A 27 -3.89 6.87 18.03
N GLY A 28 -3.40 6.39 16.87
CA GLY A 28 -3.90 6.82 15.57
C GLY A 28 -5.27 6.24 15.26
N SER A 29 -6.00 6.91 14.37
CA SER A 29 -7.35 6.52 13.99
C SER A 29 -7.41 5.72 12.68
N CYS A 30 -6.30 5.62 11.95
CA CYS A 30 -6.29 4.89 10.69
C CYS A 30 -6.35 3.38 10.91
N GLU A 31 -6.92 2.67 9.93
CA GLU A 31 -7.02 1.20 9.96
C GLU A 31 -6.26 0.60 8.80
N VAL A 32 -5.68 -0.59 9.02
CA VAL A 32 -4.87 -1.31 8.05
C VAL A 32 -5.58 -2.59 7.65
N TYR A 33 -5.72 -2.81 6.34
CA TYR A 33 -6.34 -4.02 5.81
C TYR A 33 -5.45 -4.65 4.75
N PRO A 34 -4.87 -5.84 5.04
CA PRO A 34 -4.21 -6.62 3.99
C PRO A 34 -5.26 -7.31 3.11
N ALA A 35 -4.87 -7.63 1.87
CA ALA A 35 -5.74 -8.39 0.97
C ALA A 35 -6.08 -9.77 1.55
N PRO A 36 -7.27 -10.32 1.29
CA PRO A 36 -8.29 -9.78 0.38
C PRO A 36 -9.11 -8.67 1.03
N PHE A 37 -9.16 -7.52 0.40
CA PHE A 37 -9.92 -6.37 0.89
C PHE A 37 -10.32 -5.51 -0.31
N ALA A 38 -11.63 -5.35 -0.53
CA ALA A 38 -12.13 -4.64 -1.71
C ALA A 38 -12.10 -3.13 -1.51
N VAL A 39 -11.60 -2.42 -2.52
CA VAL A 39 -11.56 -0.96 -2.55
C VAL A 39 -12.31 -0.48 -3.79
N PHE A 40 -13.41 0.21 -3.57
CA PHE A 40 -14.28 0.76 -4.62
C PHE A 40 -13.85 2.22 -4.87
N LEU A 41 -12.82 2.41 -5.71
CA LEU A 41 -12.23 3.73 -5.95
C LEU A 41 -13.23 4.73 -6.52
N ASN A 42 -14.16 4.25 -7.36
CA ASN A 42 -15.16 5.10 -8.01
C ASN A 42 -16.44 5.24 -7.19
N LYS A 43 -16.47 4.68 -5.99
CA LYS A 43 -17.63 4.71 -5.09
C LYS A 43 -18.88 4.04 -5.69
N ASP A 44 -18.68 3.12 -6.64
CA ASP A 44 -19.76 2.30 -7.18
C ASP A 44 -19.82 0.94 -6.50
N ASP A 45 -20.78 0.11 -6.86
CA ASP A 45 -20.97 -1.21 -6.25
C ASP A 45 -20.40 -2.34 -7.12
N LYS A 46 -19.79 -2.02 -8.25
CA LYS A 46 -19.50 -3.00 -9.30
C LYS A 46 -18.02 -3.20 -9.55
N THR A 47 -17.22 -2.14 -9.47
CA THR A 47 -15.82 -2.17 -9.84
C THR A 47 -14.96 -1.91 -8.61
N TYR A 48 -14.10 -2.88 -8.31
CA TYR A 48 -13.18 -2.73 -7.17
C TYR A 48 -11.80 -3.27 -7.51
N VAL A 49 -10.83 -2.82 -6.73
CA VAL A 49 -9.47 -3.37 -6.73
C VAL A 49 -9.21 -4.00 -5.36
N GLU A 50 -8.24 -4.89 -5.29
CA GLU A 50 -7.82 -5.54 -4.03
C GLU A 50 -6.33 -5.31 -3.83
N PRO A 51 -5.92 -4.11 -3.33
CA PRO A 51 -4.51 -3.86 -3.05
C PRO A 51 -3.97 -4.83 -2.00
N ASP A 52 -2.68 -5.12 -2.06
CA ASP A 52 -2.07 -6.01 -1.07
C ASP A 52 -2.19 -5.46 0.35
N ILE A 53 -2.04 -4.15 0.54
CA ILE A 53 -2.28 -3.49 1.82
C ILE A 53 -2.94 -2.14 1.56
N SER A 54 -3.99 -1.84 2.33
CA SER A 54 -4.69 -0.56 2.29
C SER A 54 -4.75 0.06 3.67
N ILE A 55 -4.45 1.35 3.77
CA ILE A 55 -4.53 2.12 5.01
C ILE A 55 -5.56 3.22 4.84
N ILE A 56 -6.60 3.21 5.68
CA ILE A 56 -7.73 4.11 5.57
C ILE A 56 -7.84 4.94 6.85
N CYS A 57 -7.79 6.26 6.71
CA CYS A 57 -7.86 7.18 7.85
C CYS A 57 -9.25 7.79 8.02
N ASP A 58 -10.04 7.85 6.97
CA ASP A 58 -11.45 8.28 7.03
C ASP A 58 -12.34 7.06 7.17
N LYS A 59 -12.73 6.76 8.40
CA LYS A 59 -13.54 5.56 8.72
C LYS A 59 -14.93 5.60 8.11
N SER A 60 -15.42 6.77 7.68
CA SER A 60 -16.70 6.86 7.00
C SER A 60 -16.71 6.15 5.65
N LYS A 61 -15.52 5.87 5.09
CA LYS A 61 -15.38 5.10 3.86
C LYS A 61 -15.51 3.59 4.06
N LEU A 62 -15.47 3.12 5.30
CA LEU A 62 -15.46 1.68 5.61
C LEU A 62 -16.89 1.18 5.83
N ASP A 63 -17.21 0.07 5.16
CA ASP A 63 -18.47 -0.67 5.37
C ASP A 63 -18.19 -2.17 5.26
N ASP A 64 -19.23 -3.01 5.33
CA ASP A 64 -19.06 -4.46 5.31
C ASP A 64 -18.45 -5.01 4.01
N ARG A 65 -18.52 -4.26 2.91
CA ARG A 65 -17.94 -4.68 1.64
C ARG A 65 -16.45 -4.37 1.55
N GLY A 66 -15.97 -3.36 2.26
CA GLY A 66 -14.61 -2.88 2.22
C GLY A 66 -14.52 -1.37 2.34
N CYS A 67 -13.80 -0.73 1.41
CA CYS A 67 -13.62 0.73 1.40
C CYS A 67 -14.33 1.34 0.18
N SER A 68 -15.17 2.34 0.43
CA SER A 68 -15.82 3.12 -0.63
C SER A 68 -15.08 4.45 -0.79
N GLY A 69 -14.36 4.60 -1.89
CA GLY A 69 -13.49 5.74 -2.14
C GLY A 69 -12.01 5.37 -1.96
N ALA A 70 -11.15 6.38 -1.97
CA ALA A 70 -9.72 6.16 -1.93
C ALA A 70 -9.20 5.91 -0.51
N PRO A 71 -8.39 4.85 -0.30
CA PRO A 71 -7.55 4.76 0.90
C PRO A 71 -6.54 5.90 0.93
N ASP A 72 -5.97 6.15 2.10
CA ASP A 72 -4.92 7.16 2.23
C ASP A 72 -3.58 6.67 1.71
N TRP A 73 -3.29 5.38 1.92
CA TRP A 73 -2.04 4.76 1.51
C TRP A 73 -2.30 3.36 0.99
N VAL A 74 -1.75 3.06 -0.18
CA VAL A 74 -1.87 1.75 -0.83
C VAL A 74 -0.48 1.18 -1.07
N ILE A 75 -0.30 -0.09 -0.74
CA ILE A 75 0.95 -0.82 -0.99
C ILE A 75 0.64 -2.03 -1.87
N GLU A 76 1.37 -2.13 -2.97
CA GLU A 76 1.33 -3.29 -3.87
C GLU A 76 2.68 -4.00 -3.80
N ILE A 77 2.65 -5.33 -3.71
CA ILE A 77 3.87 -6.15 -3.70
C ILE A 77 3.96 -6.84 -5.05
N ALA A 78 5.03 -6.57 -5.78
CA ALA A 78 5.19 -7.10 -7.13
C ALA A 78 5.39 -8.61 -7.12
N SER A 79 4.84 -9.28 -8.12
CA SER A 79 5.02 -10.71 -8.37
C SER A 79 5.56 -10.92 -9.79
N LEU A 80 5.99 -12.16 -10.09
CA LEU A 80 6.45 -12.51 -11.43
C LEU A 80 5.39 -12.29 -12.50
N SER A 81 4.11 -12.40 -12.13
CA SER A 81 3.00 -12.23 -13.06
C SER A 81 2.59 -10.76 -13.24
N THR A 82 3.14 -9.82 -12.45
CA THR A 82 2.75 -8.43 -12.55
C THR A 82 3.51 -7.74 -13.67
N LYS A 83 2.79 -7.21 -14.64
CA LYS A 83 3.38 -6.52 -15.78
C LYS A 83 3.64 -5.06 -15.43
N ARG A 84 4.70 -4.49 -16.03
CA ARG A 84 5.07 -3.08 -15.82
C ARG A 84 3.95 -2.11 -16.20
N THR A 85 3.17 -2.44 -17.24
CA THR A 85 2.03 -1.64 -17.68
C THR A 85 0.93 -1.57 -16.63
N ASP A 86 0.78 -2.63 -15.81
CA ASP A 86 -0.25 -2.67 -14.76
C ASP A 86 0.00 -1.61 -13.69
N TYR A 87 1.28 -1.34 -13.38
CA TYR A 87 1.63 -0.32 -12.40
C TYR A 87 1.33 1.09 -12.89
N GLY A 88 1.53 1.36 -14.18
CA GLY A 88 1.20 2.65 -14.75
C GLY A 88 -0.30 2.93 -14.70
N VAL A 89 -1.11 1.93 -15.04
CA VAL A 89 -2.58 2.03 -14.97
C VAL A 89 -3.04 2.22 -13.52
N LYS A 90 -2.48 1.44 -12.60
CA LYS A 90 -2.82 1.54 -11.18
C LYS A 90 -2.42 2.89 -10.60
N LEU A 91 -1.23 3.39 -10.93
CA LEU A 91 -0.77 4.69 -10.47
C LEU A 91 -1.74 5.80 -10.90
N PHE A 92 -2.18 5.78 -12.15
CA PHE A 92 -3.15 6.74 -12.65
C PHE A 92 -4.48 6.63 -11.89
N LYS A 93 -4.98 5.42 -11.68
CA LYS A 93 -6.24 5.19 -10.96
C LYS A 93 -6.16 5.69 -9.52
N TYR A 94 -5.07 5.36 -8.82
CA TYR A 94 -4.93 5.76 -7.42
C TYR A 94 -4.78 7.29 -7.29
N ARG A 95 -3.98 7.90 -8.16
CA ARG A 95 -3.83 9.35 -8.15
C ARG A 95 -5.15 10.05 -8.44
N SER A 96 -5.88 9.61 -9.45
CA SER A 96 -7.16 10.20 -9.85
C SER A 96 -8.22 10.07 -8.77
N ALA A 97 -8.20 8.98 -8.00
CA ALA A 97 -9.16 8.74 -6.93
C ALA A 97 -8.86 9.51 -5.64
N GLY A 98 -7.63 10.02 -5.47
CA GLY A 98 -7.25 10.78 -4.29
C GLY A 98 -6.42 10.03 -3.27
N VAL A 99 -5.83 8.90 -3.62
CA VAL A 99 -4.88 8.20 -2.75
C VAL A 99 -3.68 9.13 -2.49
N ARG A 100 -3.25 9.24 -1.24
CA ARG A 100 -2.20 10.18 -0.84
C ARG A 100 -0.80 9.62 -1.03
N GLU A 101 -0.64 8.31 -0.84
CA GLU A 101 0.67 7.64 -0.92
C GLU A 101 0.51 6.26 -1.54
N TYR A 102 1.42 5.90 -2.45
CA TYR A 102 1.40 4.61 -3.12
C TYR A 102 2.80 4.01 -3.15
N TRP A 103 2.94 2.77 -2.68
CA TRP A 103 4.20 2.03 -2.67
C TRP A 103 4.12 0.83 -3.58
N ILE A 104 5.18 0.60 -4.35
CA ILE A 104 5.40 -0.64 -5.08
C ILE A 104 6.64 -1.31 -4.50
N VAL A 105 6.43 -2.43 -3.81
CA VAL A 105 7.52 -3.21 -3.20
C VAL A 105 7.85 -4.35 -4.15
N ASN A 106 9.08 -4.40 -4.64
CA ASN A 106 9.51 -5.41 -5.60
C ASN A 106 10.55 -6.36 -4.98
N PRO A 107 10.14 -7.60 -4.61
CA PRO A 107 11.06 -8.56 -3.99
C PRO A 107 12.13 -9.08 -4.94
N LEU A 108 11.88 -9.04 -6.26
CA LEU A 108 12.83 -9.55 -7.25
C LEU A 108 14.03 -8.64 -7.39
N THR A 109 13.80 -7.32 -7.38
CA THR A 109 14.87 -6.33 -7.48
C THR A 109 15.30 -5.78 -6.12
N LYS A 110 14.55 -6.14 -5.06
CA LYS A 110 14.74 -5.63 -3.69
C LYS A 110 14.69 -4.11 -3.65
N THR A 111 13.69 -3.55 -4.32
CA THR A 111 13.47 -2.11 -4.39
C THR A 111 12.06 -1.74 -3.96
N VAL A 112 11.89 -0.49 -3.53
CA VAL A 112 10.60 0.09 -3.19
C VAL A 112 10.47 1.42 -3.92
N ASN A 113 9.43 1.56 -4.74
CA ASN A 113 9.07 2.84 -5.33
C ASN A 113 8.01 3.50 -4.46
N VAL A 114 8.28 4.73 -4.04
CA VAL A 114 7.38 5.51 -3.18
C VAL A 114 6.87 6.71 -3.97
N TYR A 115 5.55 6.78 -4.12
CA TYR A 115 4.87 7.89 -4.77
C TYR A 115 4.15 8.72 -3.72
N ASP A 116 4.57 9.97 -3.55
CA ASP A 116 3.81 10.95 -2.78
C ASP A 116 2.81 11.61 -3.73
N LEU A 117 1.58 11.12 -3.74
CA LEU A 117 0.57 11.52 -4.72
C LEU A 117 -0.03 12.91 -4.48
N LYS A 118 0.32 13.55 -3.37
CA LYS A 118 -0.01 14.95 -3.13
C LYS A 118 0.89 15.91 -3.90
N LYS A 119 2.08 15.42 -4.30
CA LYS A 119 3.05 16.21 -5.08
C LYS A 119 3.01 15.75 -6.52
N GLU A 120 3.29 16.67 -7.43
CA GLU A 120 3.37 16.37 -8.87
C GLU A 120 4.74 15.83 -9.29
N GLU A 121 5.61 15.59 -8.33
CA GLU A 121 6.97 15.18 -8.57
C GLU A 121 7.10 13.67 -8.83
N LEU A 122 8.26 13.27 -9.35
CA LEU A 122 8.59 11.88 -9.60
C LEU A 122 8.72 11.11 -8.29
N SER A 123 8.50 9.79 -8.38
CA SER A 123 8.67 8.90 -7.24
C SER A 123 10.12 8.81 -6.81
N ASP A 124 10.33 8.52 -5.52
CA ASP A 124 11.62 8.10 -5.00
C ASP A 124 11.73 6.59 -5.04
N GLN A 125 12.91 6.08 -5.37
CA GLN A 125 13.20 4.66 -5.33
C GLN A 125 14.21 4.36 -4.22
N TYR A 126 13.91 3.34 -3.43
CA TYR A 126 14.73 2.90 -2.30
C TYR A 126 15.09 1.43 -2.46
N SER A 127 16.18 1.02 -1.79
CA SER A 127 16.49 -0.40 -1.64
C SER A 127 15.82 -0.95 -0.37
N PHE A 128 15.77 -2.28 -0.24
CA PHE A 128 15.24 -2.92 0.97
C PHE A 128 16.06 -2.59 2.23
N ASP A 129 17.33 -2.20 2.07
CA ASP A 129 18.21 -1.83 3.18
C ASP A 129 18.03 -0.40 3.65
N ASP A 130 17.31 0.42 2.91
CA ASP A 130 17.10 1.82 3.25
C ASP A 130 16.02 2.00 4.32
N ASP A 131 16.19 3.00 5.17
CA ASP A 131 15.13 3.46 6.05
C ASP A 131 14.24 4.42 5.26
N ILE A 132 13.01 4.01 4.99
CA ILE A 132 12.09 4.74 4.12
C ILE A 132 11.13 5.57 4.97
N GLN A 133 11.19 6.89 4.80
CA GLN A 133 10.24 7.79 5.48
C GLN A 133 8.86 7.67 4.81
N VAL A 134 7.85 7.34 5.60
CA VAL A 134 6.46 7.30 5.14
C VAL A 134 5.97 8.73 4.96
N CYS A 135 5.21 8.97 3.87
CA CYS A 135 4.75 10.33 3.55
C CYS A 135 3.63 10.80 4.46
N ILE A 136 2.68 9.92 4.77
CA ILE A 136 1.50 10.29 5.58
C ILE A 136 1.75 10.29 7.09
N TYR A 137 2.89 9.76 7.53
CA TYR A 137 3.26 9.71 8.96
C TYR A 137 4.68 10.24 9.15
N ASP A 138 4.84 11.35 9.85
CA ASP A 138 6.13 12.03 10.03
C ASP A 138 7.16 11.20 10.81
N ASN A 139 6.70 10.34 11.70
CA ASN A 139 7.57 9.60 12.62
C ASN A 139 7.64 8.11 12.30
N LEU A 140 7.20 7.69 11.12
CA LEU A 140 7.27 6.29 10.73
C LEU A 140 8.30 6.11 9.63
N MET A 141 9.33 5.32 9.92
CA MET A 141 10.29 4.83 8.95
C MET A 141 10.14 3.32 8.80
N ILE A 142 10.24 2.82 7.59
CA ILE A 142 10.13 1.39 7.29
C ILE A 142 11.40 0.93 6.60
N ASN A 143 11.96 -0.19 7.09
CA ASN A 143 13.11 -0.86 6.50
C ASN A 143 12.70 -2.30 6.21
N ILE A 144 12.55 -2.63 4.93
CA ILE A 144 12.03 -3.95 4.53
C ILE A 144 12.98 -5.07 4.97
N ALA A 145 14.30 -4.88 4.81
CA ALA A 145 15.28 -5.89 5.20
C ALA A 145 15.18 -6.22 6.70
N GLU A 146 15.00 -5.21 7.54
CA GLU A 146 14.82 -5.42 8.99
C GLU A 146 13.54 -6.18 9.30
N LEU A 147 12.45 -5.88 8.58
CA LEU A 147 11.18 -6.58 8.80
C LEU A 147 11.24 -8.06 8.43
N LEU A 148 12.16 -8.43 7.54
CA LEU A 148 12.29 -9.81 7.06
C LEU A 148 13.25 -10.66 7.88
N LYS A 149 13.90 -10.10 8.88
CA LYS A 149 14.81 -10.84 9.75
C LYS A 149 14.11 -11.81 10.67
#